data_25cc4a46d90b5616d932b798261ddf8c
#
_entry.id   25cc4a46d90b5616d932b798261ddf8c
#
_cell.length_a   1.000
_cell.length_b   1.000
_cell.length_c   1.000
_cell.angle_alpha   90.00
_cell.angle_beta   90.00
_cell.angle_gamma   90.00
#
_symmetry.space_group_name_H-M   'P 1'
#
loop_
_entity.id
_entity.type
_entity.pdbx_description
1 polymer ?
#
loop_
_entity_poly.entity_id
_entity_poly.type
_entity_poly.pdbx_seq_one_letter_code
_entity_poly.pdbx_strand_id
1 'polypeptide(L)'
;MSANFVKEEYAREPLRLASMCLANNIPFEIGELYGGLIVCYPTATEDRVSDAVCHDGSYGRHEGLLEMMGLVDEEAVGDSVEGFLTAEQVFERWHKHWLETHGVEGE
;
A
#
# COMPACT_ATOMS: atom_id res chain seq x y z
N MET A 1 -0.35 -23.80 15.32
CA MET A 1 -0.84 -23.13 15.07
C MET A 1 -0.39 -22.24 14.23
N SER A 2 -0.88 -21.64 13.81
CA SER A 2 -0.51 -20.86 12.76
C SER A 2 0.42 -19.77 13.15
N ALA A 3 1.54 -19.70 12.52
CA ALA A 3 2.43 -18.59 12.70
C ALA A 3 1.97 -17.41 11.88
N ASN A 4 0.95 -17.59 11.07
CA ASN A 4 0.54 -16.56 10.14
C ASN A 4 -0.63 -15.77 10.64
N PHE A 5 -0.65 -15.52 11.91
CA PHE A 5 -1.75 -14.78 12.49
C PHE A 5 -1.57 -13.29 12.23
N VAL A 6 -2.53 -12.70 11.53
CA VAL A 6 -2.53 -11.29 11.23
C VAL A 6 -3.41 -10.57 12.24
N LYS A 7 -2.89 -9.52 12.85
CA LYS A 7 -3.66 -8.76 13.82
C LYS A 7 -4.76 -8.00 13.09
N GLU A 8 -5.95 -8.07 13.65
CA GLU A 8 -7.12 -7.48 12.99
C GLU A 8 -6.95 -5.98 12.77
N GLU A 9 -6.38 -5.29 13.73
CA GLU A 9 -6.23 -3.85 13.62
C GLU A 9 -5.23 -3.46 12.52
N TYR A 10 -4.37 -4.40 12.10
CA TYR A 10 -3.42 -4.13 11.03
C TYR A 10 -4.00 -4.45 9.66
N ALA A 11 -5.08 -5.21 9.61
CA ALA A 11 -5.61 -5.67 8.32
C ALA A 11 -6.57 -4.67 7.68
N ARG A 12 -7.16 -3.78 8.46
CA ARG A 12 -8.23 -2.93 7.97
C ARG A 12 -7.84 -2.07 6.77
N GLU A 13 -6.80 -1.27 6.90
CA GLU A 13 -6.43 -0.36 5.82
C GLU A 13 -5.82 -1.09 4.62
N PRO A 14 -4.94 -2.10 4.82
CA PRO A 14 -4.47 -2.83 3.64
C PRO A 14 -5.58 -3.49 2.85
N LEU A 15 -6.59 -4.05 3.53
CA LEU A 15 -7.70 -4.69 2.81
C LEU A 15 -8.57 -3.66 2.10
N ARG A 16 -8.76 -2.49 2.71
CA ARG A 16 -9.49 -1.41 2.04
C ARG A 16 -8.75 -0.97 0.78
N LEU A 17 -7.43 -0.85 0.88
CA LEU A 17 -6.61 -0.45 -0.26
C LEU A 17 -6.72 -1.50 -1.38
N ALA A 18 -6.61 -2.77 -1.03
CA ALA A 18 -6.73 -3.83 -2.01
C ALA A 18 -8.09 -3.80 -2.70
N SER A 19 -9.15 -3.54 -1.93
CA SER A 19 -10.50 -3.46 -2.49
C SER A 19 -10.63 -2.31 -3.48
N MET A 20 -10.02 -1.17 -3.17
CA MET A 20 -10.07 -0.02 -4.08
C MET A 20 -9.30 -0.31 -5.37
N CYS A 21 -8.14 -0.96 -5.25
CA CYS A 21 -7.39 -1.33 -6.44
C CYS A 21 -8.18 -2.30 -7.31
N LEU A 22 -8.80 -3.29 -6.67
CA LEU A 22 -9.58 -4.27 -7.40
C LEU A 22 -10.75 -3.61 -8.13
N ALA A 23 -11.45 -2.71 -7.45
CA ALA A 23 -12.60 -2.03 -8.03
C ALA A 23 -12.22 -1.12 -9.19
N ASN A 24 -10.98 -0.70 -9.26
CA ASN A 24 -10.53 0.21 -10.32
C ASN A 24 -9.56 -0.44 -11.30
N ASN A 25 -9.47 -1.76 -11.26
CA ASN A 25 -8.65 -2.53 -12.21
C ASN A 25 -7.17 -2.16 -12.15
N ILE A 26 -6.69 -1.82 -10.97
CA ILE A 26 -5.28 -1.53 -10.76
C ILE A 26 -4.62 -2.80 -10.23
N PRO A 27 -3.59 -3.30 -10.89
CA PRO A 27 -2.95 -4.53 -10.44
C PRO A 27 -2.25 -4.36 -9.10
N PHE A 28 -2.28 -5.37 -8.28
CA PHE A 28 -1.63 -5.37 -6.99
C PHE A 28 -1.43 -6.81 -6.51
N GLU A 29 -0.59 -6.98 -5.50
CA GLU A 29 -0.47 -8.27 -4.82
C GLU A 29 -0.47 -7.98 -3.33
N ILE A 30 -1.05 -8.88 -2.55
CA ILE A 30 -1.13 -8.70 -1.11
C ILE A 30 -0.54 -9.91 -0.43
N GLY A 31 0.17 -9.69 0.67
CA GLY A 31 0.78 -10.77 1.42
C GLY A 31 0.85 -10.45 2.90
N GLU A 32 1.37 -11.38 3.68
CA GLU A 32 1.52 -11.22 5.11
C GLU A 32 2.95 -10.86 5.44
N LEU A 33 3.12 -10.00 6.45
CA LEU A 33 4.44 -9.54 6.80
C LEU A 33 4.43 -9.05 8.24
N TYR A 34 5.25 -9.63 9.10
CA TYR A 34 5.46 -9.19 10.49
C TYR A 34 4.15 -8.93 11.24
N GLY A 35 3.25 -9.89 11.22
CA GLY A 35 2.00 -9.79 11.96
C GLY A 35 0.95 -8.93 11.30
N GLY A 36 1.22 -8.40 10.13
CA GLY A 36 0.30 -7.57 9.40
C GLY A 36 0.26 -7.92 7.93
N LEU A 37 -0.01 -6.92 7.10
CA LEU A 37 -0.18 -7.13 5.66
C LEU A 37 0.63 -6.12 4.88
N ILE A 38 1.02 -6.53 3.67
CA ILE A 38 1.66 -5.65 2.71
C ILE A 38 0.88 -5.74 1.40
N VAL A 39 0.64 -4.57 0.78
CA VAL A 39 0.03 -4.50 -0.55
C VAL A 39 1.09 -3.92 -1.48
N CYS A 40 1.40 -4.64 -2.55
CA CYS A 40 2.45 -4.24 -3.48
C CYS A 40 1.83 -3.85 -4.81
N TYR A 41 2.28 -2.76 -5.39
CA TYR A 41 1.74 -2.18 -6.62
C TYR A 41 2.87 -2.01 -7.62
N PRO A 42 2.71 -2.45 -8.83
CA PRO A 42 1.63 -3.29 -9.35
C PRO A 42 1.82 -4.77 -9.04
N THR A 43 2.97 -5.14 -8.53
CA THR A 43 3.31 -6.53 -8.30
C THR A 43 4.29 -6.60 -7.13
N ALA A 44 4.49 -7.78 -6.57
CA ALA A 44 5.44 -7.98 -5.49
C ALA A 44 6.85 -8.28 -5.99
N THR A 45 7.04 -8.35 -7.30
CA THR A 45 8.34 -8.69 -7.88
C THR A 45 9.24 -7.47 -7.95
N GLU A 46 10.35 -7.60 -8.65
CA GLU A 46 11.29 -6.51 -8.82
C GLU A 46 10.71 -5.37 -9.64
N ASP A 47 9.58 -5.60 -10.31
CA ASP A 47 8.90 -4.53 -11.03
C ASP A 47 8.00 -3.69 -10.13
N ARG A 48 8.07 -3.91 -8.85
CA ARG A 48 7.25 -3.17 -7.89
C ARG A 48 7.61 -1.68 -7.91
N VAL A 49 6.59 -0.85 -7.96
CA VAL A 49 6.72 0.60 -7.97
C VAL A 49 6.56 1.14 -6.55
N SER A 50 5.64 0.57 -5.79
CA SER A 50 5.34 1.07 -4.45
C SER A 50 4.76 -0.06 -3.62
N ASP A 51 4.83 0.07 -2.30
CA ASP A 51 4.09 -0.86 -1.43
C ASP A 51 3.59 -0.10 -0.22
N ALA A 52 2.61 -0.67 0.45
CA ALA A 52 2.03 -0.09 1.65
C ALA A 52 1.85 -1.19 2.67
N VAL A 53 2.27 -0.93 3.90
CA VAL A 53 2.26 -1.94 4.95
C VAL A 53 1.58 -1.43 6.21
N CYS A 54 1.03 -2.35 6.98
CA CYS A 54 0.65 -2.11 8.36
C CYS A 54 1.05 -3.37 9.12
N HIS A 55 2.10 -3.28 9.93
CA HIS A 55 2.64 -4.44 10.63
C HIS A 55 3.40 -3.99 11.86
N ASP A 56 4.03 -4.94 12.55
CA ASP A 56 4.73 -4.68 13.79
C ASP A 56 5.98 -3.86 13.58
N GLY A 57 6.16 -2.96 12.97
CA GLY A 57 7.33 -2.14 12.76
C GLY A 57 7.02 -0.93 11.90
N SER A 58 5.78 -0.82 11.40
CA SER A 58 5.48 0.25 10.47
C SER A 58 5.04 1.51 11.20
N TYR A 59 5.27 2.64 10.57
CA TYR A 59 4.84 3.93 11.10
C TYR A 59 3.34 4.07 10.93
N GLY A 60 2.66 4.37 12.01
CA GLY A 60 1.20 4.50 12.01
C GLY A 60 0.49 3.26 12.46
N ARG A 61 1.22 2.18 12.77
CA ARG A 61 0.60 0.90 13.09
C ARG A 61 -0.34 0.96 14.27
N HIS A 62 -0.03 1.77 15.27
CA HIS A 62 -0.85 1.83 16.47
C HIS A 62 -2.23 2.43 16.20
N GLU A 63 -2.37 3.10 15.09
CA GLU A 63 -3.64 3.68 14.66
C GLU A 63 -4.21 2.92 13.47
N GLY A 64 -3.59 1.80 13.11
CA GLY A 64 -4.05 1.02 11.98
C GLY A 64 -3.77 1.66 10.63
N LEU A 65 -2.91 2.68 10.59
CA LEU A 65 -2.62 3.40 9.36
C LEU A 65 -1.45 2.78 8.61
N LEU A 66 -1.29 3.17 7.36
CA LEU A 66 -0.32 2.57 6.45
C LEU A 66 0.98 3.35 6.40
N GLU A 67 2.05 2.61 6.13
CA GLU A 67 3.34 3.19 5.80
C GLU A 67 3.61 2.81 4.34
N MET A 68 3.87 3.80 3.50
CA MET A 68 4.07 3.57 2.07
C MET A 68 5.53 3.79 1.69
N MET A 69 6.05 2.93 0.83
CA MET A 69 7.36 3.09 0.23
C MET A 69 7.16 3.24 -1.26
N GLY A 70 7.91 4.15 -1.89
CA GLY A 70 7.74 4.45 -3.30
C GLY A 70 6.55 5.37 -3.53
N LEU A 71 6.64 6.27 -4.47
CA LEU A 71 5.60 7.24 -4.80
C LEU A 71 5.24 8.13 -3.61
N VAL A 72 6.20 8.35 -2.71
CA VAL A 72 5.97 9.24 -1.58
C VAL A 72 6.07 10.68 -2.05
N ASP A 73 5.56 11.58 -1.23
CA ASP A 73 5.64 12.99 -1.51
C ASP A 73 7.11 13.39 -1.61
N GLU A 74 7.44 14.16 -2.63
CA GLU A 74 8.81 14.60 -2.83
C GLU A 74 9.34 15.41 -1.68
N GLU A 75 8.44 16.00 -0.93
CA GLU A 75 8.84 16.78 0.22
C GLU A 75 9.10 15.93 1.45
N ALA A 76 8.84 14.66 1.37
CA ALA A 76 9.18 13.75 2.47
C ALA A 76 10.68 13.55 2.41
N VAL A 77 11.40 14.38 3.10
CA VAL A 77 12.82 14.48 2.95
C VAL A 77 13.53 13.29 3.54
N GLY A 78 14.46 12.77 2.80
CA GLY A 78 15.44 11.86 3.36
C GLY A 78 15.07 10.41 3.26
N ASP A 79 13.81 10.08 3.32
CA ASP A 79 13.40 8.70 3.24
C ASP A 79 12.47 8.45 2.11
N SER A 80 12.48 7.26 1.60
CA SER A 80 11.51 6.87 0.59
C SER A 80 10.25 6.31 1.23
N VAL A 81 9.97 6.70 2.45
CA VAL A 81 8.90 6.12 3.24
C VAL A 81 8.02 7.23 3.81
N GLU A 82 6.72 7.05 3.76
CA GLU A 82 5.77 7.97 4.35
C GLU A 82 4.76 7.18 5.18
N GLY A 83 4.59 7.54 6.45
CA GLY A 83 3.71 6.80 7.36
C GLY A 83 2.41 7.52 7.63
N PHE A 84 1.58 6.89 8.44
CA PHE A 84 0.31 7.46 8.93
C PHE A 84 -0.66 7.78 7.79
N LEU A 85 -0.72 6.90 6.79
CA LEU A 85 -1.59 7.11 5.64
C LEU A 85 -2.82 6.23 5.70
N THR A 86 -3.93 6.75 5.21
CA THR A 86 -5.13 5.94 5.03
C THR A 86 -5.05 5.22 3.69
N ALA A 87 -5.92 4.23 3.51
CA ALA A 87 -5.98 3.52 2.24
C ALA A 87 -6.29 4.48 1.09
N GLU A 88 -7.16 5.46 1.34
CA GLU A 88 -7.52 6.44 0.30
C GLU A 88 -6.31 7.26 -0.13
N GLN A 89 -5.46 7.64 0.81
CA GLN A 89 -4.29 8.46 0.48
C GLN A 89 -3.29 7.67 -0.36
N VAL A 90 -3.08 6.40 -0.01
CA VAL A 90 -2.19 5.56 -0.79
C VAL A 90 -2.78 5.30 -2.17
N PHE A 91 -4.09 4.96 -2.20
CA PHE A 91 -4.76 4.67 -3.46
C PHE A 91 -4.69 5.85 -4.41
N GLU A 92 -4.86 7.07 -3.91
CA GLU A 92 -4.77 8.25 -4.76
C GLU A 92 -3.44 8.33 -5.50
N ARG A 93 -2.34 8.02 -4.80
CA ARG A 93 -1.02 8.08 -5.40
C ARG A 93 -0.84 6.99 -6.45
N TRP A 94 -1.30 5.78 -6.13
CA TRP A 94 -1.17 4.66 -7.04
C TRP A 94 -2.05 4.86 -8.28
N HIS A 95 -3.27 5.36 -8.07
CA HIS A 95 -4.21 5.58 -9.17
C HIS A 95 -3.67 6.65 -10.12
N LYS A 96 -3.15 7.73 -9.58
CA LYS A 96 -2.57 8.78 -10.41
C LYS A 96 -1.40 8.25 -11.23
N HIS A 97 -0.52 7.46 -10.60
CA HIS A 97 0.61 6.87 -11.32
C HIS A 97 0.12 5.95 -12.43
N TRP A 98 -0.88 5.13 -12.12
CA TRP A 98 -1.42 4.19 -13.09
C TRP A 98 -1.98 4.91 -14.30
N LEU A 99 -2.76 5.96 -14.06
CA LEU A 99 -3.35 6.74 -15.15
C LEU A 99 -2.28 7.44 -15.98
N GLU A 100 -1.27 7.97 -15.31
CA GLU A 100 -0.21 8.69 -16.03
C GLU A 100 0.65 7.77 -16.88
N THR A 101 0.84 6.53 -16.43
CA THR A 101 1.74 5.62 -17.14
C THR A 101 1.01 4.74 -18.13
N HIS A 102 -0.30 4.61 -18.02
CA HIS A 102 -1.07 3.72 -18.90
C HIS A 102 -2.05 4.46 -19.79
N GLY A 103 -1.99 5.79 -19.80
CA GLY A 103 -2.67 6.58 -20.77
C GLY A 103 -4.14 6.35 -20.86
N VAL A 104 -4.74 6.27 -19.81
CA VAL A 104 -6.08 6.01 -19.84
C VAL A 104 -6.92 6.91 -20.57
N GLU A 105 -7.34 7.16 -20.72
CA GLU A 105 -8.17 7.77 -21.00
C GLU A 105 -8.33 7.99 -21.98
N GLY A 106 -8.29 7.87 -22.24
CA GLY A 106 -8.36 7.88 -22.98
C GLY A 106 -8.35 8.17 -23.76
N GLU A 107 -8.08 8.08 -23.76
CA GLU A 107 -7.91 8.17 -24.36
C GLU A 107 -8.22 8.11 -24.84
#